data_d27e4481b6fea9eb00ff9d7af63ebca8
#
_entry.id   d27e4481b6fea9eb00ff9d7af63ebca8
#
_cell.length_a   1.000
_cell.length_b   1.000
_cell.length_c   1.000
_cell.angle_alpha   90.00
_cell.angle_beta   90.00
_cell.angle_gamma   90.00
#
_symmetry.space_group_name_H-M   'P 1'
#
loop_
_entity.id
_entity.type
_entity.pdbx_description
1 polymer ?
#
loop_
_entity_poly.entity_id
_entity_poly.type
_entity_poly.pdbx_seq_one_letter_code
_entity_poly.pdbx_strand_id
1 'polypeptide(L)'
;TSVDTSREFFNPPMGYLFPSFVQVICRNVVDSVDAIDEALETGLIDSINDAEIQILINHKERKVLITDNGIGMSNANFIKTMLSVGDSKKRSTGARGMRGVGRLSGLAYAQKIIFRSCTKDDSNILEAEWDCKMMRKLLKEDNELDLTMLLNEVVSFNKKKKTLEQPHFFEVEIQKPIRMKWDLLMNETKIQDYLAQVAPVPFSPDFSFKKEIEKKIAAEVNEQMNYNIFIKIPDESGNNDNS
;
A
#
# COMPACT_ATOMS: atom_id res chain seq x y z
N THR A 1 -22.00 10.88 16.96
CA THR A 1 -21.51 11.71 15.81
C THR A 1 -20.22 11.16 15.18
N SER A 2 -19.52 10.18 15.78
CA SER A 2 -18.29 9.58 15.23
C SER A 2 -18.53 8.42 14.24
N VAL A 3 -19.72 7.85 14.25
CA VAL A 3 -20.08 6.68 13.42
C VAL A 3 -20.33 7.06 11.95
N ASP A 4 -20.78 8.28 11.69
CA ASP A 4 -21.13 8.73 10.33
C ASP A 4 -19.90 8.92 9.44
N THR A 5 -18.80 9.42 9.99
CA THR A 5 -17.56 9.65 9.25
C THR A 5 -16.85 8.37 8.83
N SER A 6 -16.99 7.28 9.59
CA SER A 6 -16.40 5.98 9.21
C SER A 6 -17.17 5.31 8.06
N ARG A 7 -18.50 5.49 8.00
CA ARG A 7 -19.33 4.95 6.92
C ARG A 7 -19.07 5.63 5.57
N GLU A 8 -18.91 6.95 5.56
CA GLU A 8 -18.53 7.70 4.36
C GLU A 8 -17.15 7.30 3.84
N PHE A 9 -16.24 6.94 4.72
CA PHE A 9 -14.90 6.45 4.35
C PHE A 9 -14.99 5.12 3.57
N PHE A 10 -15.84 4.19 4.00
CA PHE A 10 -15.98 2.86 3.36
C PHE A 10 -16.95 2.87 2.16
N ASN A 11 -17.80 3.88 2.02
CA ASN A 11 -18.75 4.01 0.93
C ASN A 11 -18.83 5.47 0.44
N PRO A 12 -17.73 6.02 -0.12
CA PRO A 12 -17.70 7.41 -0.55
C PRO A 12 -18.69 7.67 -1.68
N PRO A 13 -19.34 8.85 -1.70
CA PRO A 13 -20.22 9.25 -2.80
C PRO A 13 -19.48 9.21 -4.14
N MET A 14 -20.15 8.75 -5.21
CA MET A 14 -19.54 8.52 -6.53
C MET A 14 -18.79 9.74 -7.12
N GLY A 15 -19.15 10.96 -6.76
CA GLY A 15 -18.49 12.19 -7.24
C GLY A 15 -17.10 12.45 -6.66
N TYR A 16 -16.76 11.86 -5.51
CA TYR A 16 -15.46 12.00 -4.84
C TYR A 16 -14.46 10.88 -5.17
N LEU A 17 -14.85 9.94 -6.02
CA LEU A 17 -14.12 8.70 -6.28
C LEU A 17 -12.91 8.87 -7.21
N PHE A 18 -12.86 9.91 -8.02
CA PHE A 18 -11.85 10.03 -9.08
C PHE A 18 -10.41 10.30 -8.61
N PRO A 19 -10.14 11.23 -7.67
CA PRO A 19 -8.79 11.41 -7.13
C PRO A 19 -8.37 10.27 -6.22
N SER A 20 -9.35 9.63 -5.55
CA SER A 20 -9.10 8.61 -4.52
C SER A 20 -8.60 7.27 -5.07
N PHE A 21 -8.86 6.96 -6.34
CA PHE A 21 -8.63 5.62 -6.90
C PHE A 21 -7.14 5.32 -7.11
N VAL A 22 -6.40 6.24 -7.72
CA VAL A 22 -4.94 6.11 -7.91
C VAL A 22 -4.21 6.39 -6.58
N GLN A 23 -4.79 7.22 -5.71
CA GLN A 23 -4.29 7.46 -4.36
C GLN A 23 -4.17 6.18 -3.51
N VAL A 24 -4.95 5.12 -3.80
CA VAL A 24 -4.79 3.83 -3.12
C VAL A 24 -3.37 3.30 -3.29
N ILE A 25 -2.87 3.25 -4.52
CA ILE A 25 -1.51 2.77 -4.82
C ILE A 25 -0.48 3.69 -4.19
N CYS A 26 -0.64 5.01 -4.39
CA CYS A 26 0.33 5.98 -3.88
C CYS A 26 0.43 5.99 -2.34
N ARG A 27 -0.67 5.80 -1.64
CA ARG A 27 -0.65 5.71 -0.17
C ARG A 27 0.08 4.47 0.30
N ASN A 28 -0.11 3.33 -0.38
CA ASN A 28 0.66 2.13 -0.08
C ASN A 28 2.15 2.34 -0.38
N VAL A 29 2.49 2.99 -1.49
CA VAL A 29 3.89 3.33 -1.83
C VAL A 29 4.50 4.27 -0.79
N VAL A 30 3.77 5.29 -0.29
CA VAL A 30 4.27 6.16 0.78
C VAL A 30 4.47 5.40 2.09
N ASP A 31 3.55 4.51 2.44
CA ASP A 31 3.73 3.64 3.62
C ASP A 31 4.93 2.68 3.44
N SER A 32 5.19 2.21 2.22
CA SER A 32 6.37 1.40 1.86
C SER A 32 7.67 2.20 1.98
N VAL A 33 7.69 3.47 1.55
CA VAL A 33 8.84 4.37 1.72
C VAL A 33 9.17 4.55 3.20
N ASP A 34 8.17 4.84 4.05
CA ASP A 34 8.38 4.96 5.50
C ASP A 34 8.95 3.66 6.11
N ALA A 35 8.51 2.49 5.64
CA ALA A 35 9.01 1.19 6.10
C ALA A 35 10.45 0.90 5.65
N ILE A 36 10.83 1.38 4.46
CA ILE A 36 12.20 1.30 3.93
C ILE A 36 13.12 2.24 4.70
N ASP A 37 12.68 3.48 4.99
CA ASP A 37 13.47 4.43 5.79
C ASP A 37 13.80 3.83 7.17
N GLU A 38 12.81 3.24 7.84
CA GLU A 38 13.02 2.56 9.11
C GLU A 38 13.97 1.34 8.98
N ALA A 39 13.92 0.61 7.87
CA ALA A 39 14.82 -0.51 7.60
C ALA A 39 16.27 -0.06 7.37
N LEU A 40 16.48 1.08 6.71
CA LEU A 40 17.79 1.71 6.54
C LEU A 40 18.35 2.23 7.87
N GLU A 41 17.52 2.94 8.66
CA GLU A 41 17.92 3.46 9.98
C GLU A 41 18.32 2.36 10.96
N THR A 42 17.66 1.21 10.89
CA THR A 42 17.95 0.05 11.75
C THR A 42 19.07 -0.86 11.21
N GLY A 43 19.61 -0.57 10.03
CA GLY A 43 20.63 -1.40 9.37
C GLY A 43 20.11 -2.76 8.91
N LEU A 44 18.81 -2.86 8.67
CA LEU A 44 18.19 -4.06 8.09
C LEU A 44 18.43 -4.13 6.59
N ILE A 45 18.48 -2.97 5.93
CA ILE A 45 18.91 -2.74 4.55
C ILE A 45 20.18 -1.90 4.61
N ASP A 46 21.23 -2.32 3.89
CA ASP A 46 22.56 -1.67 3.95
C ASP A 46 22.59 -0.38 3.13
N SER A 47 21.86 -0.32 2.03
CA SER A 47 21.86 0.80 1.10
C SER A 47 20.47 1.05 0.52
N ILE A 48 20.18 2.31 0.17
CA ILE A 48 18.97 2.68 -0.59
C ILE A 48 18.90 1.96 -1.95
N ASN A 49 20.03 1.55 -2.50
CA ASN A 49 20.07 0.79 -3.75
C ASN A 49 19.52 -0.63 -3.60
N ASP A 50 19.50 -1.16 -2.36
CA ASP A 50 18.97 -2.47 -2.05
C ASP A 50 17.48 -2.40 -1.66
N ALA A 51 16.98 -1.18 -1.49
CA ALA A 51 15.56 -0.93 -1.22
C ALA A 51 14.72 -1.08 -2.49
N GLU A 52 13.60 -1.79 -2.39
CA GLU A 52 12.75 -2.11 -3.53
C GLU A 52 11.27 -1.98 -3.17
N ILE A 53 10.52 -1.27 -4.03
CA ILE A 53 9.06 -1.27 -4.04
C ILE A 53 8.61 -1.81 -5.39
N GLN A 54 7.88 -2.90 -5.40
CA GLN A 54 7.35 -3.51 -6.63
C GLN A 54 5.84 -3.32 -6.71
N ILE A 55 5.36 -2.94 -7.89
CA ILE A 55 3.93 -2.87 -8.23
C ILE A 55 3.70 -3.80 -9.41
N LEU A 56 3.02 -4.93 -9.17
CA LEU A 56 2.68 -5.90 -10.21
C LEU A 56 1.22 -5.73 -10.61
N ILE A 57 0.95 -5.48 -11.90
CA ILE A 57 -0.39 -5.31 -12.45
C ILE A 57 -0.73 -6.52 -13.32
N ASN A 58 -1.55 -7.41 -12.81
CA ASN A 58 -2.01 -8.60 -13.55
C ASN A 58 -3.39 -8.36 -14.13
N HIS A 59 -3.45 -8.07 -15.43
CA HIS A 59 -4.70 -7.80 -16.15
C HIS A 59 -5.61 -9.03 -16.26
N LYS A 60 -5.04 -10.22 -16.45
CA LYS A 60 -5.77 -11.47 -16.61
C LYS A 60 -6.54 -11.83 -15.34
N GLU A 61 -5.90 -11.73 -14.20
CA GLU A 61 -6.50 -12.01 -12.89
C GLU A 61 -7.23 -10.79 -12.30
N ARG A 62 -7.05 -9.62 -12.90
CA ARG A 62 -7.48 -8.32 -12.36
C ARG A 62 -6.98 -8.15 -10.93
N LYS A 63 -5.68 -8.08 -10.80
CA LYS A 63 -4.99 -8.02 -9.52
C LYS A 63 -3.88 -6.98 -9.57
N VAL A 64 -3.73 -6.19 -8.51
CA VAL A 64 -2.58 -5.33 -8.28
C VAL A 64 -1.92 -5.78 -6.99
N LEU A 65 -0.61 -6.04 -7.06
CA LEU A 65 0.22 -6.42 -5.94
C LEU A 65 1.24 -5.32 -5.70
N ILE A 66 1.35 -4.85 -4.48
CA ILE A 66 2.34 -3.86 -4.06
C ILE A 66 3.16 -4.51 -2.95
N THR A 67 4.46 -4.62 -3.14
CA THR A 67 5.37 -5.28 -2.19
C THR A 67 6.56 -4.38 -1.94
N ASP A 68 7.00 -4.25 -0.70
CA ASP A 68 8.26 -3.63 -0.32
C ASP A 68 9.13 -4.60 0.49
N ASN A 69 10.41 -4.35 0.48
CA ASN A 69 11.38 -5.04 1.32
C ASN A 69 11.79 -4.20 2.56
N GLY A 70 10.90 -3.32 3.01
CA GLY A 70 11.09 -2.54 4.22
C GLY A 70 11.08 -3.39 5.50
N ILE A 71 11.02 -2.75 6.66
CA ILE A 71 11.12 -3.43 7.96
C ILE A 71 10.05 -4.51 8.18
N GLY A 72 8.93 -4.43 7.46
CA GLY A 72 7.77 -5.27 7.65
C GLY A 72 7.00 -4.92 8.93
N MET A 73 6.00 -5.74 9.26
CA MET A 73 5.19 -5.58 10.47
C MET A 73 5.28 -6.85 11.30
N SER A 74 5.68 -6.71 12.57
CA SER A 74 5.82 -7.86 13.48
C SER A 74 4.49 -8.56 13.71
N ASN A 75 4.53 -9.87 13.86
CA ASN A 75 3.35 -10.70 14.13
C ASN A 75 2.55 -10.20 15.36
N ALA A 76 3.23 -9.65 16.36
CA ALA A 76 2.58 -9.11 17.57
C ALA A 76 1.73 -7.86 17.27
N ASN A 77 2.14 -7.04 16.31
CA ASN A 77 1.48 -5.78 15.96
C ASN A 77 0.50 -5.93 14.79
N PHE A 78 0.66 -6.93 13.94
CA PHE A 78 -0.07 -7.08 12.69
C PHE A 78 -1.59 -7.09 12.89
N ILE A 79 -2.09 -8.01 13.71
CA ILE A 79 -3.54 -8.15 13.95
C ILE A 79 -4.11 -6.85 14.53
N LYS A 80 -3.46 -6.30 15.55
CA LYS A 80 -3.88 -5.04 16.17
C LYS A 80 -3.93 -3.91 15.15
N THR A 81 -2.91 -3.80 14.32
CA THR A 81 -2.80 -2.75 13.31
C THR A 81 -3.85 -2.93 12.22
N MET A 82 -4.11 -4.16 11.75
CA MET A 82 -5.14 -4.42 10.74
C MET A 82 -6.55 -4.08 11.24
N LEU A 83 -6.85 -4.33 12.51
CA LEU A 83 -8.16 -4.01 13.11
C LEU A 83 -8.30 -2.56 13.60
N SER A 84 -7.19 -1.81 13.74
CA SER A 84 -7.24 -0.41 14.17
C SER A 84 -7.62 0.51 13.00
N VAL A 85 -8.88 0.86 12.89
CA VAL A 85 -9.37 1.80 11.89
C VAL A 85 -9.32 3.22 12.48
N GLY A 86 -8.47 4.08 11.89
CA GLY A 86 -8.37 5.50 12.29
C GLY A 86 -7.50 5.79 13.52
N ASP A 87 -6.94 4.78 14.17
CA ASP A 87 -6.03 4.96 15.32
C ASP A 87 -4.56 4.85 14.87
N SER A 88 -3.96 5.99 14.55
CA SER A 88 -2.58 6.04 14.07
C SER A 88 -1.61 6.44 15.19
N LYS A 89 -0.64 5.57 15.49
CA LYS A 89 0.50 5.88 16.36
C LYS A 89 1.48 6.89 15.73
N LYS A 90 1.38 7.13 14.43
CA LYS A 90 2.28 8.02 13.65
C LYS A 90 2.00 9.52 13.85
N ARG A 91 1.05 9.92 14.71
CA ARG A 91 0.72 11.35 14.91
C ARG A 91 1.84 12.20 15.52
N SER A 92 2.83 11.57 16.15
CA SER A 92 3.94 12.26 16.85
C SER A 92 5.32 11.97 16.24
N THR A 93 5.42 11.15 15.22
CA THR A 93 6.67 10.82 14.52
C THR A 93 6.64 11.47 13.15
N GLY A 94 7.72 12.03 12.66
CA GLY A 94 7.82 12.68 11.33
C GLY A 94 7.47 11.82 10.11
N ALA A 95 6.81 10.68 10.31
CA ALA A 95 6.36 9.79 9.25
C ALA A 95 5.33 10.45 8.32
N ARG A 96 5.44 10.20 7.02
CA ARG A 96 4.63 10.81 5.95
C ARG A 96 3.14 10.42 6.02
N GLY A 97 2.83 9.27 6.64
CA GLY A 97 1.46 8.74 6.79
C GLY A 97 0.76 9.19 8.09
N MET A 98 -0.04 10.26 8.06
CA MET A 98 -0.60 10.90 9.28
C MET A 98 -1.82 10.21 9.93
N ARG A 99 -2.56 9.34 9.25
CA ARG A 99 -3.89 8.89 9.73
C ARG A 99 -4.08 7.39 9.90
N GLY A 100 -3.10 6.54 9.54
CA GLY A 100 -3.23 5.07 9.65
C GLY A 100 -4.34 4.46 8.79
N VAL A 101 -4.97 5.26 7.90
CA VAL A 101 -6.04 4.84 7.00
C VAL A 101 -5.55 4.61 5.58
N GLY A 102 -4.28 4.94 5.27
CA GLY A 102 -3.71 4.81 3.93
C GLY A 102 -3.87 3.41 3.37
N ARG A 103 -3.44 2.41 4.13
CA ARG A 103 -3.55 0.99 3.77
C ARG A 103 -4.99 0.51 3.53
N LEU A 104 -5.97 1.11 4.21
CA LEU A 104 -7.38 0.74 4.09
C LEU A 104 -8.10 1.45 2.95
N SER A 105 -7.45 2.42 2.29
CA SER A 105 -8.07 3.22 1.24
C SER A 105 -8.56 2.37 0.05
N GLY A 106 -7.97 1.20 -0.17
CA GLY A 106 -8.37 0.26 -1.22
C GLY A 106 -9.68 -0.48 -0.97
N LEU A 107 -10.17 -0.55 0.28
CA LEU A 107 -11.33 -1.36 0.65
C LEU A 107 -12.60 -0.98 -0.12
N ALA A 108 -12.77 0.31 -0.43
CA ALA A 108 -13.91 0.80 -1.20
C ALA A 108 -13.88 0.36 -2.68
N TYR A 109 -12.71 0.01 -3.21
CA TYR A 109 -12.48 -0.12 -4.65
C TYR A 109 -12.13 -1.54 -5.13
N ALA A 110 -12.08 -2.52 -4.23
CA ALA A 110 -11.77 -3.91 -4.56
C ALA A 110 -12.90 -4.85 -4.17
N GLN A 111 -12.87 -6.09 -4.64
CA GLN A 111 -13.71 -7.14 -4.09
C GLN A 111 -13.08 -7.75 -2.84
N LYS A 112 -11.75 -7.84 -2.83
CA LYS A 112 -10.96 -8.37 -1.74
C LYS A 112 -9.62 -7.64 -1.66
N ILE A 113 -9.11 -7.44 -0.46
CA ILE A 113 -7.73 -7.00 -0.23
C ILE A 113 -7.08 -7.96 0.75
N ILE A 114 -5.84 -8.31 0.46
CA ILE A 114 -5.03 -9.17 1.31
C ILE A 114 -3.76 -8.41 1.69
N PHE A 115 -3.51 -8.32 2.98
CA PHE A 115 -2.26 -7.80 3.53
C PHE A 115 -1.42 -8.97 4.01
N ARG A 116 -0.11 -8.96 3.71
CA ARG A 116 0.84 -9.95 4.19
C ARG A 116 2.07 -9.25 4.73
N SER A 117 2.61 -9.76 5.82
CA SER A 117 3.85 -9.20 6.36
C SER A 117 4.57 -10.17 7.31
N CYS A 118 5.86 -9.96 7.42
CA CYS A 118 6.71 -10.46 8.49
C CYS A 118 7.92 -9.55 8.66
N THR A 119 8.51 -9.55 9.85
CA THR A 119 9.82 -8.96 10.12
C THR A 119 10.92 -10.01 9.96
N LYS A 120 12.18 -9.59 10.04
CA LYS A 120 13.34 -10.49 9.99
C LYS A 120 13.27 -11.61 11.04
N ASP A 121 12.82 -11.28 12.25
CA ASP A 121 12.80 -12.19 13.40
C ASP A 121 11.56 -13.08 13.49
N ASP A 122 10.53 -12.79 12.71
CA ASP A 122 9.32 -13.59 12.68
C ASP A 122 9.57 -14.95 12.00
N SER A 123 9.04 -16.02 12.54
CA SER A 123 9.07 -17.37 11.93
C SER A 123 7.92 -17.64 10.96
N ASN A 124 6.96 -16.72 10.88
CA ASN A 124 5.77 -16.88 10.07
C ASN A 124 5.40 -15.54 9.39
N ILE A 125 4.77 -15.69 8.24
CA ILE A 125 4.07 -14.61 7.54
C ILE A 125 2.64 -14.59 8.07
N LEU A 126 2.17 -13.43 8.52
CA LEU A 126 0.76 -13.21 8.80
C LEU A 126 0.07 -12.64 7.56
N GLU A 127 -1.15 -13.08 7.38
CA GLU A 127 -2.03 -12.65 6.29
C GLU A 127 -3.37 -12.19 6.90
N ALA A 128 -3.84 -11.02 6.49
CA ALA A 128 -5.17 -10.49 6.79
C ALA A 128 -5.94 -10.32 5.48
N GLU A 129 -7.02 -11.06 5.33
CA GLU A 129 -7.89 -10.99 4.18
C GLU A 129 -9.15 -10.20 4.52
N TRP A 130 -9.47 -9.19 3.72
CA TRP A 130 -10.65 -8.34 3.84
C TRP A 130 -11.63 -8.64 2.70
N ASP A 131 -12.82 -9.14 3.03
CA ASP A 131 -13.93 -9.26 2.07
C ASP A 131 -14.63 -7.90 1.90
N CYS A 132 -14.10 -7.11 0.97
CA CYS A 132 -14.62 -5.76 0.69
C CYS A 132 -16.02 -5.80 0.06
N LYS A 133 -16.37 -6.88 -0.63
CA LYS A 133 -17.70 -7.06 -1.21
C LYS A 133 -18.75 -7.28 -0.10
N MET A 134 -18.45 -8.16 0.84
CA MET A 134 -19.29 -8.42 2.02
C MET A 134 -19.42 -7.17 2.88
N MET A 135 -18.29 -6.46 3.12
CA MET A 135 -18.28 -5.20 3.87
C MET A 135 -19.27 -4.18 3.28
N ARG A 136 -19.20 -3.94 1.95
CA ARG A 136 -20.13 -3.00 1.29
C ARG A 136 -21.59 -3.46 1.34
N LYS A 137 -21.83 -4.76 1.34
CA LYS A 137 -23.19 -5.33 1.50
C LYS A 137 -23.72 -5.03 2.90
N LEU A 138 -22.99 -5.38 3.94
CA LEU A 138 -23.40 -5.17 5.34
C LEU A 138 -23.61 -3.69 5.65
N LEU A 139 -22.72 -2.80 5.19
CA LEU A 139 -22.90 -1.35 5.37
C LEU A 139 -24.14 -0.76 4.71
N LYS A 140 -24.71 -1.43 3.70
CA LYS A 140 -25.95 -1.00 3.04
C LYS A 140 -27.20 -1.55 3.73
N GLU A 141 -27.13 -2.79 4.23
CA GLU A 141 -28.28 -3.51 4.76
C GLU A 141 -28.54 -3.19 6.23
N ASP A 142 -27.49 -2.94 7.01
CA ASP A 142 -27.62 -2.68 8.44
C ASP A 142 -27.02 -1.32 8.82
N ASN A 143 -27.90 -0.41 9.24
CA ASN A 143 -27.50 0.93 9.68
C ASN A 143 -27.02 0.98 11.14
N GLU A 144 -27.19 -0.07 11.92
CA GLU A 144 -26.85 -0.13 13.35
C GLU A 144 -25.64 -1.04 13.63
N LEU A 145 -25.03 -1.64 12.60
CA LEU A 145 -23.90 -2.55 12.76
C LEU A 145 -22.70 -1.82 13.39
N ASP A 146 -22.27 -2.32 14.54
CA ASP A 146 -21.06 -1.83 15.21
C ASP A 146 -19.79 -2.18 14.39
N LEU A 147 -18.81 -1.30 14.44
CA LEU A 147 -17.54 -1.48 13.71
C LEU A 147 -16.84 -2.80 14.08
N THR A 148 -16.88 -3.19 15.35
CA THR A 148 -16.24 -4.44 15.82
C THR A 148 -16.94 -5.66 15.21
N MET A 149 -18.27 -5.66 15.17
CA MET A 149 -19.04 -6.72 14.53
C MET A 149 -18.75 -6.79 13.03
N LEU A 150 -18.74 -5.63 12.35
CA LEU A 150 -18.40 -5.56 10.93
C LEU A 150 -17.02 -6.17 10.66
N LEU A 151 -16.00 -5.78 11.44
CA LEU A 151 -14.64 -6.28 11.25
C LEU A 151 -14.54 -7.79 11.45
N ASN A 152 -15.24 -8.35 12.44
CA ASN A 152 -15.26 -9.79 12.69
C ASN A 152 -15.91 -10.59 11.54
N GLU A 153 -16.86 -10.00 10.82
CA GLU A 153 -17.53 -10.63 9.69
C GLU A 153 -16.71 -10.57 8.40
N VAL A 154 -15.91 -9.52 8.21
CA VAL A 154 -15.26 -9.24 6.92
C VAL A 154 -13.76 -9.47 6.91
N VAL A 155 -13.13 -9.61 8.08
CA VAL A 155 -11.67 -9.81 8.18
C VAL A 155 -11.35 -11.20 8.69
N SER A 156 -10.53 -11.92 7.95
CA SER A 156 -9.98 -13.20 8.40
C SER A 156 -8.45 -13.14 8.46
N PHE A 157 -7.87 -13.88 9.40
CA PHE A 157 -6.43 -13.95 9.59
C PHE A 157 -5.93 -15.36 9.33
N ASN A 158 -4.84 -15.44 8.56
CA ASN A 158 -4.13 -16.68 8.27
C ASN A 158 -2.65 -16.55 8.66
N LYS A 159 -2.01 -17.70 8.83
CA LYS A 159 -0.61 -17.79 9.19
C LYS A 159 0.07 -18.80 8.28
N LYS A 160 1.17 -18.39 7.63
CA LYS A 160 1.98 -19.24 6.76
C LYS A 160 3.40 -19.30 7.30
N LYS A 161 4.06 -20.44 7.12
CA LYS A 161 5.48 -20.55 7.50
C LYS A 161 6.32 -19.67 6.59
N LYS A 162 7.22 -18.89 7.16
CA LYS A 162 8.15 -18.02 6.44
C LYS A 162 9.18 -18.86 5.66
N THR A 163 9.54 -18.42 4.47
CA THR A 163 10.62 -18.99 3.67
C THR A 163 11.88 -18.14 3.82
N LEU A 164 13.04 -18.72 3.49
CA LEU A 164 14.32 -17.99 3.54
C LEU A 164 14.45 -16.90 2.46
N GLU A 165 13.64 -16.99 1.40
CA GLU A 165 13.65 -16.05 0.27
C GLU A 165 12.95 -14.73 0.58
N GLN A 166 12.11 -14.69 1.61
CA GLN A 166 11.39 -13.50 2.03
C GLN A 166 11.70 -13.16 3.50
N PRO A 167 12.85 -12.54 3.78
CA PRO A 167 13.30 -12.34 5.15
C PRO A 167 12.47 -11.32 5.92
N HIS A 168 11.98 -10.28 5.27
CA HIS A 168 11.11 -9.24 5.80
C HIS A 168 10.42 -8.53 4.63
N PHE A 169 9.16 -8.17 4.78
CA PHE A 169 8.40 -7.45 3.75
C PHE A 169 7.05 -6.98 4.26
N PHE A 170 6.44 -6.05 3.53
CA PHE A 170 5.01 -5.79 3.59
C PHE A 170 4.42 -5.87 2.19
N GLU A 171 3.25 -6.48 2.07
CA GLU A 171 2.60 -6.74 0.79
C GLU A 171 1.10 -6.44 0.87
N VAL A 172 0.60 -5.77 -0.15
CA VAL A 172 -0.83 -5.48 -0.34
C VAL A 172 -1.28 -6.04 -1.69
N GLU A 173 -2.20 -6.98 -1.67
CA GLU A 173 -2.80 -7.56 -2.86
C GLU A 173 -4.25 -7.08 -3.01
N ILE A 174 -4.52 -6.32 -4.07
CA ILE A 174 -5.83 -5.79 -4.42
C ILE A 174 -6.44 -6.70 -5.48
N GLN A 175 -7.49 -7.45 -5.12
CA GLN A 175 -8.14 -8.40 -6.02
C GLN A 175 -9.43 -7.84 -6.61
N LYS A 176 -9.58 -8.04 -7.91
CA LYS A 176 -10.76 -7.64 -8.69
C LYS A 176 -11.19 -6.21 -8.40
N PRO A 177 -10.29 -5.22 -8.63
CA PRO A 177 -10.65 -3.82 -8.49
C PRO A 177 -11.91 -3.53 -9.31
N ILE A 178 -12.79 -2.70 -8.74
CA ILE A 178 -14.06 -2.33 -9.37
C ILE A 178 -13.75 -1.57 -10.64
N ARG A 179 -14.40 -1.97 -11.74
CA ARG A 179 -14.27 -1.24 -13.01
C ARG A 179 -14.96 0.10 -12.91
N MET A 180 -14.18 1.14 -13.02
CA MET A 180 -14.66 2.51 -13.15
C MET A 180 -14.25 3.06 -14.51
N LYS A 181 -14.79 4.22 -14.88
CA LYS A 181 -14.41 4.92 -16.10
C LYS A 181 -12.88 4.99 -16.20
N TRP A 182 -12.30 4.49 -17.31
CA TRP A 182 -10.85 4.42 -17.57
C TRP A 182 -10.06 3.30 -16.84
N ASP A 183 -10.70 2.49 -16.03
CA ASP A 183 -10.09 1.37 -15.28
C ASP A 183 -8.71 1.72 -14.65
N LEU A 184 -8.66 2.84 -13.96
CA LEU A 184 -7.42 3.53 -13.55
C LEU A 184 -6.46 2.66 -12.71
N LEU A 185 -6.98 1.76 -11.84
CA LEU A 185 -6.13 0.86 -11.04
C LEU A 185 -5.47 -0.25 -11.86
N MET A 186 -5.91 -0.43 -13.10
CA MET A 186 -5.35 -1.40 -14.02
C MET A 186 -4.62 -0.71 -15.19
N ASN A 187 -4.44 0.62 -15.12
CA ASN A 187 -3.79 1.40 -16.19
C ASN A 187 -2.40 1.83 -15.73
N GLU A 188 -1.38 1.15 -16.24
CA GLU A 188 0.02 1.34 -15.89
C GLU A 188 0.48 2.78 -16.10
N THR A 189 0.22 3.33 -17.29
CA THR A 189 0.62 4.70 -17.64
C THR A 189 0.05 5.70 -16.65
N LYS A 190 -1.22 5.55 -16.25
CA LYS A 190 -1.85 6.44 -15.26
C LYS A 190 -1.28 6.28 -13.87
N ILE A 191 -0.92 5.05 -13.48
CA ILE A 191 -0.25 4.77 -12.21
C ILE A 191 1.15 5.40 -12.24
N GLN A 192 1.90 5.20 -13.31
CA GLN A 192 3.23 5.77 -13.51
C GLN A 192 3.22 7.30 -13.49
N ASP A 193 2.33 7.92 -14.28
CA ASP A 193 2.17 9.39 -14.34
C ASP A 193 1.88 9.98 -12.96
N TYR A 194 1.06 9.30 -12.17
CA TYR A 194 0.68 9.79 -10.86
C TYR A 194 1.77 9.55 -9.81
N LEU A 195 2.43 8.40 -9.82
CA LEU A 195 3.57 8.11 -8.95
C LEU A 195 4.71 9.10 -9.18
N ALA A 196 4.99 9.44 -10.44
CA ALA A 196 5.99 10.44 -10.78
C ALA A 196 5.70 11.85 -10.20
N GLN A 197 4.44 12.13 -9.83
CA GLN A 197 4.05 13.42 -9.23
C GLN A 197 4.06 13.42 -7.71
N VAL A 198 3.86 12.27 -7.07
CA VAL A 198 3.59 12.21 -5.61
C VAL A 198 4.56 11.32 -4.83
N ALA A 199 5.23 10.38 -5.49
CA ALA A 199 6.21 9.52 -4.85
C ALA A 199 7.62 10.14 -4.90
N PRO A 200 8.49 9.86 -3.92
CA PRO A 200 9.87 10.34 -3.91
C PRO A 200 10.74 9.54 -4.90
N VAL A 201 10.44 9.69 -6.19
CA VAL A 201 11.18 9.06 -7.29
C VAL A 201 12.21 10.01 -7.88
N PRO A 202 13.29 9.49 -8.50
CA PRO A 202 14.27 10.29 -9.19
C PRO A 202 13.64 11.13 -10.30
N PHE A 203 14.16 12.34 -10.53
CA PHE A 203 13.76 13.14 -11.68
C PHE A 203 14.11 12.43 -12.99
N SER A 204 13.27 12.60 -14.02
CA SER A 204 13.54 12.08 -15.36
C SER A 204 14.97 12.41 -15.81
N PRO A 205 15.69 11.50 -16.48
CA PRO A 205 17.00 11.78 -17.08
C PRO A 205 16.99 12.99 -18.02
N ASP A 206 15.85 13.21 -18.73
CA ASP A 206 15.66 14.29 -19.69
C ASP A 206 15.29 15.64 -19.04
N PHE A 207 15.12 15.68 -17.73
CA PHE A 207 14.79 16.91 -17.04
C PHE A 207 16.02 17.82 -16.88
N SER A 208 16.03 18.94 -17.58
CA SER A 208 17.19 19.84 -17.73
C SER A 208 17.76 20.34 -16.40
N PHE A 209 16.92 20.55 -15.39
CA PHE A 209 17.30 21.06 -14.06
C PHE A 209 17.54 19.98 -13.01
N LYS A 210 17.51 18.69 -13.39
CA LYS A 210 17.68 17.56 -12.49
C LYS A 210 18.85 17.72 -11.55
N LYS A 211 20.06 17.91 -12.09
CA LYS A 211 21.31 18.01 -11.32
C LYS A 211 21.34 19.18 -10.33
N GLU A 212 20.77 20.32 -10.73
CA GLU A 212 20.76 21.52 -9.87
C GLU A 212 19.78 21.33 -8.70
N ILE A 213 18.61 20.75 -8.97
CA ILE A 213 17.58 20.52 -7.95
C ILE A 213 18.03 19.42 -7.00
N GLU A 214 18.54 18.30 -7.49
CA GLU A 214 19.07 17.21 -6.66
C GLU A 214 20.19 17.69 -5.75
N LYS A 215 21.10 18.55 -6.27
CA LYS A 215 22.17 19.15 -5.47
C LYS A 215 21.64 20.08 -4.37
N LYS A 216 20.61 20.86 -4.64
CA LYS A 216 19.98 21.73 -3.64
C LYS A 216 19.24 20.92 -2.58
N ILE A 217 18.47 19.91 -2.98
CA ILE A 217 17.76 19.02 -2.07
C ILE A 217 18.76 18.30 -1.15
N ALA A 218 19.81 17.73 -1.71
CA ALA A 218 20.84 17.05 -0.93
C ALA A 218 21.60 17.98 0.06
N ALA A 219 21.64 19.28 -0.23
CA ALA A 219 22.26 20.26 0.66
C ALA A 219 21.35 20.75 1.79
N GLU A 220 20.06 20.77 1.59
CA GLU A 220 19.07 21.32 2.52
C GLU A 220 18.28 20.24 3.29
N VAL A 221 18.09 19.10 2.66
CA VAL A 221 17.33 17.98 3.21
C VAL A 221 18.24 16.78 3.23
N ASN A 222 18.60 16.30 4.40
CA ASN A 222 19.47 15.11 4.56
C ASN A 222 18.74 13.81 4.16
N GLU A 223 17.79 13.89 3.23
CA GLU A 223 16.94 12.79 2.76
C GLU A 223 17.40 12.33 1.37
N GLN A 224 17.71 11.05 1.24
CA GLN A 224 17.84 10.41 -0.07
C GLN A 224 16.45 10.19 -0.66
N MET A 225 16.17 10.85 -1.79
CA MET A 225 14.86 10.80 -2.45
C MET A 225 14.79 9.79 -3.63
N ASN A 226 15.71 8.85 -3.69
CA ASN A 226 15.85 7.97 -4.86
C ASN A 226 15.45 6.53 -4.51
N TYR A 227 14.16 6.29 -4.30
CA TYR A 227 13.64 4.93 -4.10
C TYR A 227 13.45 4.22 -5.43
N ASN A 228 13.82 2.94 -5.49
CA ASN A 228 13.57 2.09 -6.64
C ASN A 228 12.13 1.59 -6.61
N ILE A 229 11.27 2.14 -7.47
CA ILE A 229 9.88 1.72 -7.65
C ILE A 229 9.75 1.08 -9.02
N PHE A 230 9.40 -0.20 -9.06
CA PHE A 230 9.25 -0.97 -10.28
C PHE A 230 7.78 -1.27 -10.54
N ILE A 231 7.31 -0.96 -11.75
CA ILE A 231 6.00 -1.39 -12.24
C ILE A 231 6.23 -2.56 -13.17
N LYS A 232 5.64 -3.72 -12.87
CA LYS A 232 5.78 -4.96 -13.63
C LYS A 232 4.42 -5.42 -14.15
N ILE A 233 4.41 -5.91 -15.38
CA ILE A 233 3.25 -6.54 -16.01
C ILE A 233 3.69 -7.96 -16.34
N PRO A 234 3.01 -9.00 -15.82
CA PRO A 234 3.31 -10.36 -16.22
C PRO A 234 3.03 -10.51 -17.72
N ASP A 235 3.97 -11.02 -18.47
CA ASP A 235 3.75 -11.41 -19.85
C ASP A 235 2.75 -12.59 -19.94
N GLU A 236 2.26 -12.90 -21.16
CA GLU A 236 1.29 -13.98 -21.39
C GLU A 236 1.86 -15.36 -21.04
N SER A 237 3.18 -15.51 -20.93
CA SER A 237 3.91 -16.74 -20.59
C SER A 237 4.13 -16.93 -19.08
N GLY A 238 3.80 -15.93 -18.25
CA GLY A 238 3.99 -15.98 -16.80
C GLY A 238 5.40 -15.60 -16.34
N ASN A 239 6.25 -15.11 -17.23
CA ASN A 239 7.55 -14.55 -16.89
C ASN A 239 7.42 -13.05 -16.60
N ASN A 240 8.12 -12.58 -15.58
CA ASN A 240 8.13 -11.16 -15.20
C ASN A 240 9.11 -10.40 -16.12
N ASP A 241 8.60 -9.66 -17.10
CA ASP A 241 9.43 -8.71 -17.85
C ASP A 241 9.77 -7.50 -16.97
N ASN A 242 11.07 -7.24 -16.84
CA ASN A 242 11.60 -6.04 -16.20
C ASN A 242 11.62 -4.91 -17.25
N SER A 243 10.69 -4.00 -17.21
CA SER A 243 10.75 -2.74 -17.94
C SER A 243 11.00 -1.57 -17.00
#